data_7d01ad1544e436bfb7410d2d5dfad556
#
_entry.id   7d01ad1544e436bfb7410d2d5dfad556
#
_cell.length_a   1.000
_cell.length_b   1.000
_cell.length_c   1.000
_cell.angle_alpha   90.00
_cell.angle_beta   90.00
_cell.angle_gamma   90.00
#
_symmetry.space_group_name_H-M   'P 1'
#
loop_
_entity.id
_entity.type
_entity.pdbx_description
1 polymer ?
#
loop_
_entity_poly.entity_id
_entity_poly.type
_entity_poly.pdbx_seq_one_letter_code
_entity_poly.pdbx_strand_id
1 'polypeptide(L)'
;GLEGDELALAVKKMGVNTRSLGRRCKTLIINALNPDPGVTWAEPMLVSHVENLRTGMELHRRMARADNVILAVPKGSKVAYEGIPLAYVEPEYPNSVDQLVIKAVTGEENPEGVGIVGLHNIWSLGRVGRLGRPLIETVVTIGSYEHSGNYIVRDGSTIGELLQFANIRLKDGDTVVRGGPLRGESLDRLDR
;
A
#
# COMPACT_ATOMS: atom_id res chain seq x y z
N GLY A 1 24.20 8.79 4.79
CA GLY A 1 23.54 7.50 4.51
C GLY A 1 23.25 7.38 3.01
N LEU A 2 22.84 6.21 2.53
CA LEU A 2 22.46 6.00 1.12
C LEU A 2 21.27 6.86 0.69
N GLU A 3 21.27 7.33 -0.56
CA GLU A 3 20.20 8.14 -1.17
C GLU A 3 19.99 7.79 -2.65
N GLY A 4 18.87 8.22 -3.21
CA GLY A 4 18.57 8.05 -4.64
C GLY A 4 18.70 6.60 -5.09
N ASP A 5 19.39 6.38 -6.21
CA ASP A 5 19.51 5.07 -6.86
C ASP A 5 20.29 4.06 -6.02
N GLU A 6 21.26 4.48 -5.22
CA GLU A 6 22.03 3.58 -4.34
C GLU A 6 21.10 2.99 -3.25
N LEU A 7 20.27 3.82 -2.64
CA LEU A 7 19.28 3.36 -1.67
C LEU A 7 18.22 2.46 -2.33
N ALA A 8 17.73 2.86 -3.52
CA ALA A 8 16.78 2.05 -4.29
C ALA A 8 17.34 0.66 -4.62
N LEU A 9 18.61 0.57 -5.01
CA LEU A 9 19.28 -0.70 -5.28
C LEU A 9 19.43 -1.55 -4.00
N ALA A 10 19.76 -0.93 -2.88
CA ALA A 10 19.90 -1.63 -1.61
C ALA A 10 18.58 -2.27 -1.17
N VAL A 11 17.46 -1.50 -1.19
CA VAL A 11 16.14 -2.03 -0.79
C VAL A 11 15.58 -3.04 -1.80
N LYS A 12 15.90 -2.90 -3.09
CA LYS A 12 15.55 -3.88 -4.12
C LYS A 12 16.19 -5.26 -3.84
N LYS A 13 17.45 -5.29 -3.43
CA LYS A 13 18.13 -6.53 -3.03
C LYS A 13 17.47 -7.21 -1.83
N MET A 14 16.71 -6.46 -1.05
CA MET A 14 15.95 -6.95 0.10
C MET A 14 14.48 -7.30 -0.26
N GLY A 15 14.14 -7.42 -1.54
CA GLY A 15 12.83 -7.88 -2.00
C GLY A 15 11.78 -6.80 -2.19
N VAL A 16 12.10 -5.51 -1.96
CA VAL A 16 11.14 -4.43 -2.17
C VAL A 16 11.00 -4.14 -3.67
N ASN A 17 9.75 -4.03 -4.14
CA ASN A 17 9.50 -3.60 -5.52
C ASN A 17 9.78 -2.09 -5.66
N THR A 18 10.83 -1.75 -6.38
CA THR A 18 11.29 -0.37 -6.56
C THR A 18 10.84 0.29 -7.86
N ARG A 19 9.99 -0.34 -8.67
CA ARG A 19 9.60 0.19 -9.99
C ARG A 19 8.98 1.59 -9.92
N SER A 20 8.21 1.89 -8.89
CA SER A 20 7.57 3.19 -8.65
C SER A 20 8.34 4.09 -7.67
N LEU A 21 9.43 3.58 -7.06
CA LEU A 21 10.08 4.23 -5.91
C LEU A 21 11.28 5.11 -6.27
N GLY A 22 11.87 4.96 -7.44
CA GLY A 22 13.14 5.61 -7.80
C GLY A 22 13.03 6.92 -8.58
N ARG A 23 11.83 7.37 -8.93
CA ARG A 23 11.68 8.61 -9.69
C ARG A 23 11.88 9.83 -8.79
N ARG A 24 12.81 10.70 -9.17
CA ARG A 24 12.98 11.99 -8.51
C ARG A 24 11.70 12.82 -8.60
N CYS A 25 11.29 13.39 -7.47
CA CYS A 25 10.18 14.32 -7.41
C CYS A 25 10.45 15.39 -6.36
N LYS A 26 9.81 16.54 -6.49
CA LYS A 26 9.86 17.62 -5.50
C LYS A 26 8.87 17.36 -4.37
N THR A 27 7.70 16.86 -4.72
CA THR A 27 6.64 16.48 -3.78
C THR A 27 6.26 15.02 -3.96
N LEU A 28 6.28 14.25 -2.88
CA LEU A 28 5.89 12.86 -2.82
C LEU A 28 4.52 12.73 -2.17
N ILE A 29 3.54 12.23 -2.90
CA ILE A 29 2.22 11.89 -2.37
C ILE A 29 2.21 10.40 -2.00
N ILE A 30 1.77 10.08 -0.79
CA ILE A 30 1.53 8.72 -0.34
C ILE A 30 0.04 8.46 -0.40
N ASN A 31 -0.37 7.58 -1.30
CA ASN A 31 -1.76 7.20 -1.47
C ASN A 31 -2.15 6.14 -0.43
N ALA A 32 -2.89 6.56 0.60
CA ALA A 32 -3.40 5.69 1.65
C ALA A 32 -4.91 5.41 1.51
N LEU A 33 -5.46 5.54 0.32
CA LEU A 33 -6.81 5.08 0.02
C LEU A 33 -6.80 3.58 -0.29
N ASN A 34 -7.90 2.90 0.05
CA ASN A 34 -8.06 1.51 -0.34
C ASN A 34 -8.26 1.41 -1.86
N PRO A 35 -7.53 0.50 -2.55
CA PRO A 35 -7.47 0.49 -4.02
C PRO A 35 -8.75 -0.01 -4.70
N ASP A 36 -9.61 -0.71 -3.96
CA ASP A 36 -10.79 -1.39 -4.51
C ASP A 36 -11.89 -1.52 -3.43
N PRO A 37 -13.18 -1.50 -3.77
CA PRO A 37 -14.25 -1.77 -2.82
C PRO A 37 -14.06 -3.11 -2.11
N GLY A 38 -14.30 -3.13 -0.80
CA GLY A 38 -14.09 -4.33 0.03
C GLY A 38 -12.64 -4.56 0.49
N VAL A 39 -11.66 -3.84 -0.06
CA VAL A 39 -10.30 -3.79 0.48
C VAL A 39 -10.27 -2.78 1.63
N THR A 40 -9.79 -3.18 2.82
CA THR A 40 -9.94 -2.35 4.03
C THR A 40 -8.67 -2.22 4.87
N TRP A 41 -7.52 -2.62 4.34
CA TRP A 41 -6.27 -2.69 5.11
C TRP A 41 -5.59 -1.33 5.37
N ALA A 42 -5.87 -0.29 4.58
CA ALA A 42 -5.10 0.95 4.64
C ALA A 42 -5.26 1.69 5.97
N GLU A 43 -6.48 1.93 6.45
CA GLU A 43 -6.71 2.66 7.68
C GLU A 43 -6.23 1.92 8.95
N PRO A 44 -6.50 0.62 9.15
CA PRO A 44 -5.87 -0.15 10.21
C PRO A 44 -4.34 -0.08 10.21
N MET A 45 -3.74 -0.08 9.02
CA MET A 45 -2.28 0.02 8.89
C MET A 45 -1.76 1.38 9.32
N LEU A 46 -2.43 2.46 8.95
CA LEU A 46 -2.08 3.82 9.39
C LEU A 46 -2.09 3.96 10.90
N VAL A 47 -2.99 3.26 11.60
CA VAL A 47 -3.10 3.31 13.06
C VAL A 47 -2.12 2.36 13.75
N SER A 48 -2.00 1.13 13.26
CA SER A 48 -1.26 0.07 13.97
C SER A 48 0.24 0.02 13.65
N HIS A 49 0.68 0.62 12.53
CA HIS A 49 2.05 0.53 12.03
C HIS A 49 2.74 1.89 11.84
N VAL A 50 2.43 2.86 12.69
CA VAL A 50 2.90 4.26 12.58
C VAL A 50 4.41 4.34 12.38
N GLU A 51 5.20 3.72 13.27
CA GLU A 51 6.66 3.76 13.21
C GLU A 51 7.23 3.09 11.95
N ASN A 52 6.59 2.00 11.51
CA ASN A 52 6.97 1.33 10.28
C ASN A 52 6.73 2.23 9.07
N LEU A 53 5.57 2.87 9.01
CA LEU A 53 5.23 3.78 7.93
C LEU A 53 6.10 5.03 7.94
N ARG A 54 6.40 5.62 9.10
CA ARG A 54 7.35 6.75 9.21
C ARG A 54 8.72 6.40 8.62
N THR A 55 9.25 5.23 8.99
CA THR A 55 10.52 4.74 8.43
C THR A 55 10.44 4.57 6.91
N GLY A 56 9.34 3.98 6.41
CA GLY A 56 9.13 3.80 4.97
C GLY A 56 9.00 5.11 4.21
N MET A 57 8.29 6.09 4.77
CA MET A 57 8.15 7.43 4.21
C MET A 57 9.51 8.14 4.10
N GLU A 58 10.32 8.09 5.15
CA GLU A 58 11.65 8.70 5.15
C GLU A 58 12.58 8.01 4.15
N LEU A 59 12.57 6.69 4.08
CA LEU A 59 13.35 5.95 3.08
C LEU A 59 12.92 6.33 1.66
N HIS A 60 11.62 6.42 1.39
CA HIS A 60 11.15 6.80 0.06
C HIS A 60 11.49 8.27 -0.26
N ARG A 61 11.30 9.18 0.68
CA ARG A 61 11.68 10.59 0.53
C ARG A 61 13.15 10.72 0.10
N ARG A 62 14.05 9.98 0.73
CA ARG A 62 15.48 9.93 0.39
C ARG A 62 15.75 9.31 -0.97
N MET A 63 15.06 8.23 -1.34
CA MET A 63 15.18 7.62 -2.67
C MET A 63 14.71 8.57 -3.77
N ALA A 64 13.56 9.20 -3.59
CA ALA A 64 12.99 10.14 -4.55
C ALA A 64 13.66 11.53 -4.50
N ARG A 65 14.49 11.80 -3.48
CA ARG A 65 15.06 13.11 -3.16
C ARG A 65 13.97 14.19 -3.10
N ALA A 66 12.85 13.83 -2.44
CA ALA A 66 11.71 14.73 -2.32
C ALA A 66 11.92 15.75 -1.20
N ASP A 67 11.52 17.00 -1.46
CA ASP A 67 11.53 18.07 -0.46
C ASP A 67 10.33 17.93 0.48
N ASN A 68 9.18 17.53 -0.07
CA ASN A 68 7.90 17.45 0.63
C ASN A 68 7.29 16.03 0.55
N VAL A 69 6.62 15.64 1.63
CA VAL A 69 5.82 14.40 1.68
C VAL A 69 4.41 14.77 2.12
N ILE A 70 3.41 14.31 1.41
CA ILE A 70 1.98 14.49 1.73
C ILE A 70 1.34 13.10 1.84
N LEU A 71 0.58 12.87 2.90
CA LEU A 71 -0.17 11.64 3.10
C LEU A 71 -1.64 11.87 2.69
N ALA A 72 -2.04 11.29 1.57
CA ALA A 72 -3.42 11.31 1.10
C ALA A 72 -4.22 10.21 1.83
N VAL A 73 -5.23 10.62 2.60
CA VAL A 73 -6.07 9.76 3.42
C VAL A 73 -7.54 9.90 3.05
N PRO A 74 -8.39 8.90 3.35
CA PRO A 74 -9.82 9.02 3.15
C PRO A 74 -10.40 10.20 3.94
N LYS A 75 -11.32 10.94 3.34
CA LYS A 75 -12.08 11.96 4.04
C LYS A 75 -12.82 11.35 5.24
N GLY A 76 -12.73 12.01 6.37
CA GLY A 76 -13.23 11.50 7.64
C GLY A 76 -12.24 10.67 8.45
N SER A 77 -11.07 10.33 7.91
CA SER A 77 -10.00 9.68 8.66
C SER A 77 -9.54 10.55 9.83
N LYS A 78 -9.29 9.91 10.98
CA LYS A 78 -8.87 10.56 12.24
C LYS A 78 -7.39 10.36 12.52
N VAL A 79 -6.64 9.82 11.57
CA VAL A 79 -5.19 9.62 11.73
C VAL A 79 -4.46 10.95 11.84
N ALA A 80 -3.37 10.96 12.58
CA ALA A 80 -2.47 12.11 12.70
C ALA A 80 -1.02 11.64 12.55
N TYR A 81 -0.27 12.31 11.70
CA TYR A 81 1.15 12.05 11.49
C TYR A 81 1.91 13.36 11.70
N GLU A 82 2.53 13.49 12.87
CA GLU A 82 3.32 14.68 13.21
C GLU A 82 4.37 14.96 12.14
N GLY A 83 4.41 16.21 11.67
CA GLY A 83 5.36 16.65 10.63
C GLY A 83 5.03 16.23 9.21
N ILE A 84 3.92 15.50 8.97
CA ILE A 84 3.49 15.08 7.64
C ILE A 84 2.11 15.68 7.35
N PRO A 85 1.97 16.60 6.39
CA PRO A 85 0.69 17.13 5.96
C PRO A 85 -0.26 16.02 5.48
N LEU A 86 -1.54 16.12 5.87
CA LEU A 86 -2.59 15.25 5.39
C LEU A 86 -3.39 15.93 4.29
N ALA A 87 -3.70 15.20 3.24
CA ALA A 87 -4.66 15.57 2.21
C ALA A 87 -5.87 14.62 2.27
N TYR A 88 -7.07 15.17 2.38
CA TYR A 88 -8.29 14.37 2.49
C TYR A 88 -8.93 14.18 1.13
N VAL A 89 -9.15 12.93 0.74
CA VAL A 89 -9.71 12.55 -0.55
C VAL A 89 -10.99 11.75 -0.32
N GLU A 90 -12.02 11.98 -1.15
CA GLU A 90 -13.27 11.22 -1.08
C GLU A 90 -12.99 9.73 -1.33
N PRO A 91 -13.46 8.82 -0.44
CA PRO A 91 -13.05 7.42 -0.45
C PRO A 91 -13.74 6.56 -1.52
N GLU A 92 -14.73 7.12 -2.25
CA GLU A 92 -15.46 6.39 -3.26
C GLU A 92 -14.59 6.06 -4.47
N TYR A 93 -14.73 4.83 -4.97
CA TYR A 93 -14.13 4.46 -6.25
C TYR A 93 -14.69 5.33 -7.39
N PRO A 94 -13.84 5.85 -8.31
CA PRO A 94 -12.44 5.51 -8.55
C PRO A 94 -11.40 6.46 -7.92
N ASN A 95 -11.74 7.25 -6.92
CA ASN A 95 -10.88 8.31 -6.37
C ASN A 95 -9.55 7.80 -5.77
N SER A 96 -9.44 6.49 -5.53
CA SER A 96 -8.19 5.83 -5.10
C SER A 96 -7.16 5.64 -6.23
N VAL A 97 -7.54 5.91 -7.48
CA VAL A 97 -6.62 5.84 -8.64
C VAL A 97 -5.59 6.97 -8.52
N ASP A 98 -4.31 6.65 -8.69
CA ASP A 98 -3.20 7.56 -8.43
C ASP A 98 -3.34 8.93 -9.12
N GLN A 99 -3.78 8.98 -10.37
CA GLN A 99 -3.98 10.23 -11.12
C GLN A 99 -5.09 11.09 -10.49
N LEU A 100 -6.16 10.47 -9.99
CA LEU A 100 -7.24 11.19 -9.32
C LEU A 100 -6.82 11.68 -7.94
N VAL A 101 -6.00 10.90 -7.22
CA VAL A 101 -5.40 11.35 -5.96
C VAL A 101 -4.47 12.54 -6.20
N ILE A 102 -3.60 12.49 -7.22
CA ILE A 102 -2.75 13.62 -7.58
C ILE A 102 -3.60 14.86 -7.84
N LYS A 103 -4.64 14.76 -8.67
CA LYS A 103 -5.55 15.87 -8.97
C LYS A 103 -6.26 16.41 -7.74
N ALA A 104 -6.73 15.53 -6.85
CA ALA A 104 -7.40 15.94 -5.62
C ALA A 104 -6.46 16.69 -4.65
N VAL A 105 -5.17 16.31 -4.62
CA VAL A 105 -4.16 16.90 -3.73
C VAL A 105 -3.58 18.20 -4.30
N THR A 106 -3.37 18.25 -5.61
CA THR A 106 -2.64 19.37 -6.26
C THR A 106 -3.54 20.34 -7.04
N GLY A 107 -4.74 19.90 -7.40
CA GLY A 107 -5.63 20.62 -8.33
C GLY A 107 -5.33 20.36 -9.82
N GLU A 108 -4.25 19.67 -10.15
CA GLU A 108 -3.78 19.40 -11.51
C GLU A 108 -3.73 17.90 -11.80
N GLU A 109 -3.91 17.50 -13.06
CA GLU A 109 -3.90 16.08 -13.46
C GLU A 109 -2.48 15.50 -13.59
N ASN A 110 -1.54 16.29 -14.08
CA ASN A 110 -0.15 15.88 -14.30
C ASN A 110 0.82 17.01 -13.88
N PRO A 111 0.88 17.35 -12.60
CA PRO A 111 1.78 18.41 -12.11
C PRO A 111 3.23 17.99 -12.24
N GLU A 112 4.09 18.90 -12.64
CA GLU A 112 5.51 18.66 -12.76
C GLU A 112 6.16 18.48 -11.37
N GLY A 113 7.06 17.53 -11.26
CA GLY A 113 7.81 17.30 -10.02
C GLY A 113 7.00 16.64 -8.90
N VAL A 114 5.83 16.06 -9.18
CA VAL A 114 5.03 15.30 -8.23
C VAL A 114 5.17 13.80 -8.50
N GLY A 115 5.48 13.04 -7.45
CA GLY A 115 5.48 11.59 -7.44
C GLY A 115 4.38 11.06 -6.53
N ILE A 116 3.88 9.86 -6.84
CA ILE A 116 2.89 9.16 -6.02
C ILE A 116 3.29 7.71 -5.78
N VAL A 117 2.96 7.20 -4.60
CA VAL A 117 3.20 5.82 -4.21
C VAL A 117 2.10 5.32 -3.29
N GLY A 118 1.70 4.06 -3.45
CA GLY A 118 0.73 3.42 -2.57
C GLY A 118 1.31 3.10 -1.18
N LEU A 119 0.46 3.17 -0.16
CA LEU A 119 0.81 2.92 1.24
C LEU A 119 1.46 1.54 1.45
N HIS A 120 1.07 0.51 0.67
CA HIS A 120 1.66 -0.83 0.75
C HIS A 120 3.17 -0.82 0.48
N ASN A 121 3.63 -0.03 -0.52
CA ASN A 121 5.06 0.10 -0.80
C ASN A 121 5.80 0.80 0.34
N ILE A 122 5.18 1.80 0.96
CA ILE A 122 5.72 2.49 2.14
C ILE A 122 5.84 1.53 3.31
N TRP A 123 4.82 0.70 3.55
CA TRP A 123 4.87 -0.33 4.59
C TRP A 123 6.01 -1.32 4.34
N SER A 124 6.18 -1.81 3.11
CA SER A 124 7.26 -2.71 2.70
C SER A 124 8.64 -2.12 2.95
N LEU A 125 8.85 -0.86 2.59
CA LEU A 125 10.07 -0.12 2.88
C LEU A 125 10.36 -0.01 4.37
N GLY A 126 9.33 0.31 5.14
CA GLY A 126 9.45 0.41 6.60
C GLY A 126 9.83 -0.93 7.24
N ARG A 127 9.25 -2.03 6.77
CA ARG A 127 9.60 -3.39 7.25
C ARG A 127 11.07 -3.68 7.03
N VAL A 128 11.56 -3.45 5.82
CA VAL A 128 12.97 -3.65 5.48
C VAL A 128 13.87 -2.71 6.27
N GLY A 129 13.52 -1.42 6.34
CA GLY A 129 14.32 -0.42 7.05
C GLY A 129 14.44 -0.66 8.55
N ARG A 130 13.34 -1.10 9.19
CA ARG A 130 13.32 -1.35 10.64
C ARG A 130 13.93 -2.70 11.03
N LEU A 131 13.72 -3.73 10.22
CA LEU A 131 14.14 -5.08 10.56
C LEU A 131 15.53 -5.42 10.04
N GLY A 132 16.04 -4.68 9.06
CA GLY A 132 17.35 -4.94 8.44
C GLY A 132 17.42 -6.32 7.76
N ARG A 133 16.28 -6.89 7.36
CA ARG A 133 16.18 -8.21 6.75
C ARG A 133 15.28 -8.19 5.50
N PRO A 134 15.39 -9.17 4.59
CA PRO A 134 14.57 -9.24 3.39
C PRO A 134 13.07 -9.22 3.68
N LEU A 135 12.32 -8.60 2.79
CA LEU A 135 10.86 -8.60 2.81
C LEU A 135 10.36 -10.00 2.42
N ILE A 136 9.61 -10.61 3.30
CA ILE A 136 9.00 -11.94 3.12
C ILE A 136 7.52 -11.93 3.52
N GLU A 137 6.93 -10.77 3.62
CA GLU A 137 5.56 -10.59 4.12
C GLU A 137 4.82 -9.58 3.24
N THR A 138 3.52 -9.76 3.13
CA THR A 138 2.62 -8.81 2.47
C THR A 138 1.34 -8.64 3.29
N VAL A 139 0.57 -7.60 2.99
CA VAL A 139 -0.74 -7.36 3.62
C VAL A 139 -1.82 -7.71 2.64
N VAL A 140 -2.81 -8.45 3.10
CA VAL A 140 -3.98 -8.84 2.31
C VAL A 140 -5.27 -8.54 3.08
N THR A 141 -6.32 -8.18 2.35
CA THR A 141 -7.70 -8.26 2.85
C THR A 141 -8.31 -9.55 2.34
N ILE A 142 -8.86 -10.34 3.23
CA ILE A 142 -9.68 -11.51 2.88
C ILE A 142 -11.12 -11.13 3.19
N GLY A 143 -11.97 -11.10 2.17
CA GLY A 143 -13.37 -10.72 2.29
C GLY A 143 -14.31 -11.76 1.71
N SER A 144 -15.41 -12.02 2.39
CA SER A 144 -16.56 -12.80 1.94
C SER A 144 -17.84 -12.16 2.46
N TYR A 145 -19.00 -12.73 2.15
CA TYR A 145 -20.29 -12.26 2.69
C TYR A 145 -20.37 -12.32 4.22
N GLU A 146 -19.67 -13.29 4.83
CA GLU A 146 -19.77 -13.59 6.26
C GLU A 146 -18.51 -13.15 7.02
N HIS A 147 -17.43 -12.81 6.31
CA HIS A 147 -16.14 -12.52 6.91
C HIS A 147 -15.40 -11.43 6.14
N SER A 148 -14.76 -10.53 6.88
CA SER A 148 -13.77 -9.60 6.33
C SER A 148 -12.68 -9.37 7.37
N GLY A 149 -11.42 -9.49 6.94
CA GLY A 149 -10.27 -9.27 7.82
C GLY A 149 -9.02 -8.91 7.05
N ASN A 150 -8.12 -8.21 7.74
CA ASN A 150 -6.81 -7.80 7.21
C ASN A 150 -5.72 -8.61 7.89
N TYR A 151 -4.82 -9.17 7.09
CA TYR A 151 -3.79 -10.10 7.55
C TYR A 151 -2.42 -9.72 7.00
N ILE A 152 -1.38 -9.92 7.81
CA ILE A 152 0.00 -9.95 7.34
C ILE A 152 0.33 -11.42 7.09
N VAL A 153 0.65 -11.73 5.85
CA VAL A 153 0.90 -13.10 5.40
C VAL A 153 2.31 -13.23 4.84
N ARG A 154 2.86 -14.44 4.88
CA ARG A 154 4.17 -14.70 4.29
C ARG A 154 4.07 -14.86 2.77
N ASP A 155 5.06 -14.37 2.07
CA ASP A 155 5.20 -14.65 0.64
C ASP A 155 5.33 -16.17 0.42
N GLY A 156 4.56 -16.67 -0.55
CA GLY A 156 4.47 -18.11 -0.81
C GLY A 156 3.32 -18.82 -0.09
N SER A 157 2.58 -18.15 0.82
CA SER A 157 1.32 -18.70 1.34
C SER A 157 0.31 -18.88 0.21
N THR A 158 -0.33 -20.03 0.16
CA THR A 158 -1.36 -20.32 -0.84
C THR A 158 -2.70 -19.71 -0.44
N ILE A 159 -3.56 -19.47 -1.42
CA ILE A 159 -4.92 -18.96 -1.14
C ILE A 159 -5.69 -19.97 -0.26
N GLY A 160 -5.50 -21.27 -0.47
CA GLY A 160 -6.13 -22.31 0.35
C GLY A 160 -5.74 -22.21 1.83
N GLU A 161 -4.45 -22.00 2.12
CA GLU A 161 -3.96 -21.78 3.49
C GLU A 161 -4.55 -20.50 4.10
N LEU A 162 -4.65 -19.41 3.32
CA LEU A 162 -5.22 -18.15 3.79
C LEU A 162 -6.71 -18.29 4.13
N LEU A 163 -7.50 -18.97 3.31
CA LEU A 163 -8.90 -19.25 3.56
C LEU A 163 -9.09 -20.12 4.81
N GLN A 164 -8.26 -21.16 4.96
CA GLN A 164 -8.27 -22.01 6.14
C GLN A 164 -7.94 -21.22 7.41
N PHE A 165 -6.90 -20.37 7.37
CA PHE A 165 -6.52 -19.52 8.48
C PHE A 165 -7.63 -18.53 8.87
N ALA A 166 -8.31 -17.95 7.88
CA ALA A 166 -9.45 -17.07 8.08
C ALA A 166 -10.76 -17.80 8.46
N ASN A 167 -10.71 -19.13 8.58
CA ASN A 167 -11.88 -19.99 8.84
C ASN A 167 -13.02 -19.82 7.80
N ILE A 168 -12.65 -19.58 6.55
CA ILE A 168 -13.58 -19.46 5.43
C ILE A 168 -13.68 -20.81 4.72
N ARG A 169 -14.91 -21.31 4.61
CA ARG A 169 -15.22 -22.54 3.86
C ARG A 169 -15.96 -22.17 2.59
N LEU A 170 -15.39 -22.58 1.45
CA LEU A 170 -16.06 -22.42 0.16
C LEU A 170 -17.22 -23.39 0.04
N LYS A 171 -18.32 -22.91 -0.50
CA LYS A 171 -19.52 -23.68 -0.85
C LYS A 171 -19.52 -23.97 -2.35
N ASP A 172 -20.33 -24.94 -2.79
CA ASP A 172 -20.52 -25.20 -4.22
C ASP A 172 -21.03 -23.93 -4.94
N GLY A 173 -20.32 -23.55 -6.01
CA GLY A 173 -20.62 -22.35 -6.76
C GLY A 173 -19.89 -21.09 -6.28
N ASP A 174 -19.14 -21.12 -5.19
CA ASP A 174 -18.31 -20.00 -4.77
C ASP A 174 -17.14 -19.81 -5.74
N THR A 175 -16.82 -18.55 -5.99
CA THR A 175 -15.66 -18.14 -6.80
C THR A 175 -14.71 -17.33 -5.95
N VAL A 176 -13.43 -17.68 -5.98
CA VAL A 176 -12.38 -16.88 -5.35
C VAL A 176 -11.82 -15.88 -6.36
N VAL A 177 -11.78 -14.61 -5.98
CA VAL A 177 -11.24 -13.53 -6.80
C VAL A 177 -10.00 -12.96 -6.11
N ARG A 178 -8.88 -12.89 -6.83
CA ARG A 178 -7.65 -12.26 -6.38
C ARG A 178 -7.51 -10.88 -6.96
N GLY A 179 -7.24 -9.86 -6.15
CA GLY A 179 -6.97 -8.48 -6.61
C GLY A 179 -8.16 -7.53 -6.50
N GLY A 180 -9.22 -7.92 -5.80
CA GLY A 180 -10.41 -7.10 -5.55
C GLY A 180 -11.54 -7.30 -6.55
N PRO A 181 -12.77 -6.87 -6.22
CA PRO A 181 -13.97 -7.19 -7.00
C PRO A 181 -14.04 -6.51 -8.37
N LEU A 182 -13.35 -5.38 -8.56
CA LEU A 182 -13.43 -4.61 -9.82
C LEU A 182 -12.28 -4.88 -10.78
N ARG A 183 -11.11 -5.25 -10.27
CA ARG A 183 -9.87 -5.41 -11.05
C ARG A 183 -9.23 -6.77 -10.88
N GLY A 184 -9.83 -7.62 -10.09
CA GLY A 184 -9.30 -8.93 -9.78
C GLY A 184 -9.56 -9.97 -10.87
N GLU A 185 -8.93 -11.11 -10.72
CA GLU A 185 -9.10 -12.29 -11.57
C GLU A 185 -9.69 -13.45 -10.77
N SER A 186 -10.60 -14.19 -11.39
CA SER A 186 -11.11 -15.44 -10.82
C SER A 186 -10.03 -16.49 -10.82
N LEU A 187 -9.94 -17.25 -9.73
CA LEU A 187 -8.98 -18.33 -9.57
C LEU A 187 -9.65 -19.69 -9.75
N ASP A 188 -9.11 -20.49 -10.65
CA ASP A 188 -9.53 -21.90 -10.85
C ASP A 188 -8.87 -22.85 -9.85
N ARG A 189 -7.80 -22.39 -9.18
CA ARG A 189 -6.98 -23.19 -8.25
C ARG A 189 -6.57 -22.37 -7.04
N LEU A 190 -6.50 -23.01 -5.87
CA LEU A 190 -6.19 -22.38 -4.58
C LEU A 190 -4.76 -22.64 -4.07
N ASP A 191 -3.97 -23.34 -4.85
CA ASP A 191 -2.57 -23.72 -4.54
C ASP A 191 -1.54 -22.68 -5.03
N ARG A 192 -2.00 -21.48 -5.34
CA ARG A 192 -1.18 -20.36 -5.81
C ARG A 192 -1.18 -19.23 -4.81
#